data_47103c81e479ea61d06f67576d500d4d
#
_entry.id   47103c81e479ea61d06f67576d500d4d
#
_cell.length_a   1.000
_cell.length_b   1.000
_cell.length_c   1.000
_cell.angle_alpha   90.00
_cell.angle_beta   90.00
_cell.angle_gamma   90.00
#
_symmetry.space_group_name_H-M   'P 1'
#
loop_
_entity.id
_entity.type
_entity.pdbx_description
1 polymer ?
#
loop_
_entity_poly.entity_id
_entity_poly.type
_entity_poly.pdbx_seq_one_letter_code
_entity_poly.pdbx_strand_id
1 'polypeptide(L)'
;KEHVESHIIWLQTNGAKGKRCELNGEDLSGVDLSGVNLSGASLIGCDFSGANLAGSEMLMSDLSNTNLSGTNLTGANLNGINLRKSDLSNADLTDASGMGVDLKTANGKSTGRMWASNLSSAVLRGATLVRTRLNGSNLAQADLSNCDLTEAVLIDANLDKANLDGANMESVQRN
;
A
#
# COMPACT_ATOMS: atom_id res chain seq x y z
N LYS A 1 -15.32 13.43 4.11
CA LYS A 1 -15.17 14.34 2.96
C LYS A 1 -14.32 15.55 3.31
N GLU A 2 -14.64 16.31 4.35
CA GLU A 2 -13.92 17.51 4.78
C GLU A 2 -12.42 17.24 5.08
N HIS A 3 -12.09 16.13 5.73
CA HIS A 3 -10.69 15.73 6.02
C HIS A 3 -9.89 15.53 4.74
N VAL A 4 -10.48 14.91 3.72
CA VAL A 4 -9.84 14.68 2.42
C VAL A 4 -9.61 15.98 1.67
N GLU A 5 -10.61 16.88 1.64
CA GLU A 5 -10.50 18.20 1.01
C GLU A 5 -9.39 19.04 1.67
N SER A 6 -9.35 19.05 3.00
CA SER A 6 -8.30 19.73 3.77
C SER A 6 -6.91 19.14 3.50
N HIS A 7 -6.82 17.82 3.33
CA HIS A 7 -5.57 17.14 3.00
C HIS A 7 -5.07 17.49 1.60
N ILE A 8 -5.95 17.56 0.62
CA ILE A 8 -5.59 17.99 -0.74
C ILE A 8 -4.99 19.39 -0.72
N ILE A 9 -5.58 20.32 0.02
CA ILE A 9 -5.03 21.68 0.20
C ILE A 9 -3.65 21.61 0.89
N TRP A 10 -3.50 20.75 1.89
CA TRP A 10 -2.22 20.54 2.58
C TRP A 10 -1.13 20.07 1.62
N LEU A 11 -1.42 19.09 0.75
CA LEU A 11 -0.50 18.60 -0.28
C LEU A 11 -0.13 19.70 -1.28
N GLN A 12 -1.13 20.41 -1.83
CA GLN A 12 -0.93 21.46 -2.83
C GLN A 12 -0.10 22.65 -2.31
N THR A 13 -0.14 22.88 -1.02
CA THR A 13 0.54 24.01 -0.38
C THR A 13 1.82 23.62 0.36
N ASN A 14 2.28 22.37 0.20
CA ASN A 14 3.42 21.80 0.96
C ASN A 14 3.28 22.02 2.48
N GLY A 15 2.08 21.84 3.01
CA GLY A 15 1.78 21.97 4.43
C GLY A 15 1.50 23.40 4.92
N ALA A 16 1.56 24.41 4.05
CA ALA A 16 1.35 25.82 4.47
C ALA A 16 -0.15 26.11 4.79
N LYS A 17 -1.08 25.37 4.19
CA LYS A 17 -2.53 25.47 4.42
C LYS A 17 -3.14 24.08 4.44
N GLY A 18 -4.38 23.99 4.95
CA GLY A 18 -5.06 22.72 5.14
C GLY A 18 -4.49 21.93 6.32
N LYS A 19 -4.85 20.66 6.40
CA LYS A 19 -4.36 19.74 7.43
C LYS A 19 -4.05 18.38 6.81
N ARG A 20 -2.98 17.75 7.25
CA ARG A 20 -2.70 16.35 6.93
C ARG A 20 -3.89 15.49 7.37
N CYS A 21 -4.29 14.55 6.51
CA CYS A 21 -5.35 13.60 6.86
C CYS A 21 -4.88 12.64 7.97
N GLU A 22 -5.58 12.64 9.07
CA GLU A 22 -5.36 11.75 10.21
C GLU A 22 -6.73 11.21 10.64
N LEU A 23 -7.05 9.98 10.23
CA LEU A 23 -8.33 9.31 10.46
C LEU A 23 -8.12 7.96 11.18
N ASN A 24 -7.21 7.94 12.13
CA ASN A 24 -6.82 6.70 12.81
C ASN A 24 -8.00 6.06 13.54
N GLY A 25 -8.22 4.75 13.31
CA GLY A 25 -9.27 3.97 13.97
C GLY A 25 -10.69 4.22 13.45
N GLU A 26 -10.86 5.00 12.38
CA GLU A 26 -12.18 5.30 11.82
C GLU A 26 -12.73 4.14 10.98
N ASP A 27 -14.05 3.99 10.98
CA ASP A 27 -14.77 3.08 10.08
C ASP A 27 -14.99 3.79 8.73
N LEU A 28 -14.29 3.31 7.72
CA LEU A 28 -14.32 3.74 6.33
C LEU A 28 -14.70 2.56 5.41
N SER A 29 -15.41 1.56 5.96
CA SER A 29 -15.83 0.40 5.21
C SER A 29 -16.76 0.78 4.04
N GLY A 30 -16.53 0.15 2.90
CA GLY A 30 -17.30 0.38 1.68
C GLY A 30 -17.21 1.80 1.08
N VAL A 31 -16.36 2.68 1.62
CA VAL A 31 -16.22 4.05 1.10
C VAL A 31 -15.62 4.04 -0.31
N ASP A 32 -16.05 4.98 -1.16
CA ASP A 32 -15.41 5.24 -2.45
C ASP A 32 -14.42 6.42 -2.33
N LEU A 33 -13.14 6.09 -2.41
CA LEU A 33 -11.99 7.01 -2.44
C LEU A 33 -11.13 6.76 -3.69
N SER A 34 -11.74 6.26 -4.76
CA SER A 34 -11.02 6.01 -6.01
C SER A 34 -10.38 7.28 -6.57
N GLY A 35 -9.13 7.18 -7.00
CA GLY A 35 -8.34 8.30 -7.51
C GLY A 35 -7.99 9.40 -6.51
N VAL A 36 -8.35 9.27 -5.23
CA VAL A 36 -8.08 10.29 -4.21
C VAL A 36 -6.59 10.28 -3.83
N ASN A 37 -6.00 11.46 -3.63
CA ASN A 37 -4.63 11.59 -3.12
C ASN A 37 -4.62 11.67 -1.60
N LEU A 38 -4.12 10.59 -0.97
CA LEU A 38 -3.92 10.42 0.46
C LEU A 38 -2.42 10.27 0.81
N SER A 39 -1.53 10.76 -0.06
CA SER A 39 -0.08 10.65 0.16
C SER A 39 0.34 11.26 1.49
N GLY A 40 1.08 10.48 2.28
CA GLY A 40 1.51 10.88 3.62
C GLY A 40 0.41 10.90 4.67
N ALA A 41 -0.81 10.46 4.37
CA ALA A 41 -1.90 10.38 5.37
C ALA A 41 -1.57 9.39 6.50
N SER A 42 -2.18 9.58 7.66
CA SER A 42 -2.20 8.63 8.78
C SER A 42 -3.60 8.02 8.89
N LEU A 43 -3.68 6.71 8.61
CA LEU A 43 -4.92 5.94 8.54
C LEU A 43 -4.78 4.65 9.38
N ILE A 44 -4.01 4.72 10.46
CA ILE A 44 -3.63 3.58 11.29
C ILE A 44 -4.87 2.96 11.94
N GLY A 45 -5.04 1.65 11.80
CA GLY A 45 -6.11 0.89 12.45
C GLY A 45 -7.51 1.20 11.92
N CYS A 46 -7.65 1.87 10.76
CA CYS A 46 -8.94 2.08 10.12
C CYS A 46 -9.57 0.78 9.63
N ASP A 47 -10.88 0.80 9.43
CA ASP A 47 -11.59 -0.23 8.68
C ASP A 47 -11.91 0.29 7.27
N PHE A 48 -11.25 -0.27 6.25
CA PHE A 48 -11.52 -0.04 4.82
C PHE A 48 -12.10 -1.28 4.14
N SER A 49 -12.66 -2.21 4.90
CA SER A 49 -13.19 -3.45 4.32
C SER A 49 -14.19 -3.15 3.20
N GLY A 50 -13.98 -3.79 2.03
CA GLY A 50 -14.81 -3.58 0.85
C GLY A 50 -14.77 -2.17 0.24
N ALA A 51 -13.90 -1.28 0.69
CA ALA A 51 -13.77 0.06 0.14
C ALA A 51 -13.23 0.05 -1.30
N ASN A 52 -13.51 1.11 -2.06
CA ASN A 52 -12.92 1.34 -3.36
C ASN A 52 -11.80 2.38 -3.28
N LEU A 53 -10.55 1.93 -3.41
CA LEU A 53 -9.33 2.72 -3.41
C LEU A 53 -8.61 2.62 -4.77
N ALA A 54 -9.32 2.22 -5.84
CA ALA A 54 -8.74 2.06 -7.17
C ALA A 54 -8.07 3.36 -7.67
N GLY A 55 -6.83 3.26 -8.14
CA GLY A 55 -6.07 4.39 -8.67
C GLY A 55 -5.74 5.48 -7.65
N SER A 56 -5.98 5.24 -6.35
CA SER A 56 -5.64 6.23 -5.31
C SER A 56 -4.12 6.40 -5.17
N GLU A 57 -3.72 7.61 -4.77
CA GLU A 57 -2.33 7.96 -4.45
C GLU A 57 -2.11 7.87 -2.94
N MET A 58 -1.37 6.86 -2.48
CA MET A 58 -1.08 6.65 -1.05
C MET A 58 0.43 6.58 -0.77
N LEU A 59 1.20 7.36 -1.55
CA LEU A 59 2.65 7.46 -1.39
C LEU A 59 3.02 7.78 0.06
N MET A 60 3.85 6.93 0.69
CA MET A 60 4.37 7.09 2.05
C MET A 60 3.29 7.29 3.14
N SER A 61 2.06 6.85 2.91
CA SER A 61 0.99 6.84 3.92
C SER A 61 1.18 5.72 4.93
N ASP A 62 0.60 5.87 6.12
CA ASP A 62 0.61 4.85 7.16
C ASP A 62 -0.78 4.23 7.33
N LEU A 63 -0.90 2.98 6.91
CA LEU A 63 -2.09 2.12 7.04
C LEU A 63 -1.78 0.88 7.90
N SER A 64 -0.85 1.00 8.84
CA SER A 64 -0.53 -0.14 9.71
C SER A 64 -1.73 -0.55 10.57
N ASN A 65 -1.87 -1.86 10.81
CA ASN A 65 -2.96 -2.49 11.55
C ASN A 65 -4.38 -2.20 10.98
N THR A 66 -4.49 -1.85 9.71
CA THR A 66 -5.75 -1.50 9.02
C THR A 66 -6.43 -2.75 8.49
N ASN A 67 -7.75 -2.79 8.52
CA ASN A 67 -8.55 -3.79 7.83
C ASN A 67 -8.81 -3.31 6.40
N LEU A 68 -8.22 -3.98 5.42
CA LEU A 68 -8.36 -3.75 3.97
C LEU A 68 -8.97 -4.98 3.28
N SER A 69 -9.66 -5.85 4.03
CA SER A 69 -10.21 -7.07 3.46
C SER A 69 -11.24 -6.79 2.36
N GLY A 70 -11.08 -7.45 1.21
CA GLY A 70 -11.94 -7.24 0.05
C GLY A 70 -11.88 -5.85 -0.58
N THR A 71 -10.89 -5.03 -0.23
CA THR A 71 -10.71 -3.68 -0.78
C THR A 71 -10.25 -3.75 -2.24
N ASN A 72 -10.79 -2.87 -3.08
CA ASN A 72 -10.29 -2.65 -4.44
C ASN A 72 -9.14 -1.63 -4.41
N LEU A 73 -7.92 -2.08 -4.64
CA LEU A 73 -6.69 -1.28 -4.73
C LEU A 73 -6.09 -1.29 -6.16
N THR A 74 -6.90 -1.64 -7.16
CA THR A 74 -6.46 -1.77 -8.56
C THR A 74 -5.75 -0.50 -9.03
N GLY A 75 -4.51 -0.62 -9.52
CA GLY A 75 -3.71 0.50 -10.01
C GLY A 75 -3.32 1.55 -8.97
N ALA A 76 -3.53 1.31 -7.68
CA ALA A 76 -3.18 2.26 -6.63
C ALA A 76 -1.65 2.45 -6.52
N ASN A 77 -1.22 3.67 -6.19
CA ASN A 77 0.17 3.99 -5.87
C ASN A 77 0.41 3.84 -4.37
N LEU A 78 1.02 2.73 -3.99
CA LEU A 78 1.34 2.34 -2.62
C LEU A 78 2.86 2.43 -2.34
N ASN A 79 3.61 3.23 -3.11
CA ASN A 79 5.05 3.31 -2.97
C ASN A 79 5.44 3.89 -1.60
N GLY A 80 6.34 3.21 -0.90
CA GLY A 80 6.77 3.60 0.44
C GLY A 80 5.69 3.49 1.53
N ILE A 81 4.56 2.83 1.26
CA ILE A 81 3.45 2.67 2.20
C ILE A 81 3.84 1.82 3.40
N ASN A 82 3.23 2.09 4.55
CA ASN A 82 3.28 1.21 5.71
C ASN A 82 1.95 0.44 5.86
N LEU A 83 1.98 -0.85 5.54
CA LEU A 83 0.87 -1.81 5.68
C LEU A 83 1.20 -2.92 6.70
N ARG A 84 2.11 -2.64 7.62
CA ARG A 84 2.54 -3.61 8.61
C ARG A 84 1.35 -4.11 9.43
N LYS A 85 1.20 -5.44 9.52
CA LYS A 85 0.11 -6.11 10.26
C LYS A 85 -1.31 -5.78 9.79
N SER A 86 -1.47 -5.27 8.58
CA SER A 86 -2.80 -5.03 8.00
C SER A 86 -3.40 -6.32 7.45
N ASP A 87 -4.71 -6.36 7.38
CA ASP A 87 -5.46 -7.44 6.75
C ASP A 87 -5.90 -7.00 5.34
N LEU A 88 -5.31 -7.60 4.30
CA LEU A 88 -5.65 -7.43 2.90
C LEU A 88 -6.24 -8.72 2.32
N SER A 89 -6.84 -9.57 3.14
CA SER A 89 -7.44 -10.82 2.68
C SER A 89 -8.46 -10.55 1.58
N ASN A 90 -8.33 -11.27 0.44
CA ASN A 90 -9.18 -11.12 -0.74
C ASN A 90 -9.21 -9.68 -1.35
N ALA A 91 -8.27 -8.82 -1.04
CA ALA A 91 -8.12 -7.53 -1.69
C ALA A 91 -7.64 -7.69 -3.14
N ASP A 92 -8.01 -6.74 -4.01
CA ASP A 92 -7.52 -6.68 -5.38
C ASP A 92 -6.46 -5.57 -5.53
N LEU A 93 -5.20 -5.98 -5.73
CA LEU A 93 -4.05 -5.11 -5.95
C LEU A 93 -3.55 -5.17 -7.40
N THR A 94 -4.37 -5.65 -8.34
CA THR A 94 -3.98 -5.76 -9.75
C THR A 94 -3.39 -4.43 -10.25
N ASP A 95 -2.22 -4.48 -10.89
CA ASP A 95 -1.50 -3.32 -11.41
C ASP A 95 -1.06 -2.28 -10.36
N ALA A 96 -1.25 -2.52 -9.06
CA ALA A 96 -0.81 -1.62 -8.01
C ALA A 96 0.73 -1.55 -7.93
N SER A 97 1.25 -0.45 -7.39
CA SER A 97 2.69 -0.26 -7.18
C SER A 97 3.00 -0.01 -5.71
N GLY A 98 3.74 -0.91 -5.10
CA GLY A 98 4.20 -0.83 -3.70
C GLY A 98 5.73 -0.91 -3.60
N MET A 99 6.44 -0.19 -4.45
CA MET A 99 7.90 -0.16 -4.49
C MET A 99 8.48 0.74 -3.39
N GLY A 100 9.77 0.56 -3.11
CA GLY A 100 10.52 1.51 -2.28
C GLY A 100 10.63 2.89 -2.94
N VAL A 101 10.74 3.93 -2.12
CA VAL A 101 10.92 5.34 -2.56
C VAL A 101 12.34 5.79 -2.31
N ASP A 102 13.01 6.36 -3.32
CA ASP A 102 14.33 6.97 -3.17
C ASP A 102 14.24 8.25 -2.33
N LEU A 103 14.97 8.26 -1.21
CA LEU A 103 15.03 9.43 -0.36
C LEU A 103 15.97 10.46 -0.95
N LYS A 104 15.42 11.63 -1.29
CA LYS A 104 16.15 12.75 -1.88
C LYS A 104 16.50 13.81 -0.84
N THR A 105 17.62 14.51 -1.11
CA THR A 105 17.98 15.73 -0.37
C THR A 105 17.07 16.89 -0.77
N ALA A 106 17.11 18.00 -0.03
CA ALA A 106 16.31 19.20 -0.33
C ALA A 106 16.52 19.75 -1.75
N ASN A 107 17.69 19.50 -2.37
CA ASN A 107 18.00 19.90 -3.75
C ASN A 107 17.71 18.79 -4.78
N GLY A 108 16.94 17.77 -4.41
CA GLY A 108 16.45 16.72 -5.30
C GLY A 108 17.44 15.60 -5.65
N LYS A 109 18.67 15.61 -5.10
CA LYS A 109 19.65 14.52 -5.33
C LYS A 109 19.28 13.27 -4.52
N SER A 110 19.43 12.09 -5.14
CA SER A 110 19.31 10.82 -4.41
C SER A 110 20.32 10.76 -3.26
N THR A 111 19.86 10.27 -2.10
CA THR A 111 20.72 10.00 -0.96
C THR A 111 21.34 8.60 -1.03
N GLY A 112 20.92 7.77 -2.00
CA GLY A 112 21.22 6.35 -2.06
C GLY A 112 20.47 5.51 -1.00
N ARG A 113 19.57 6.13 -0.26
CA ARG A 113 18.72 5.45 0.75
C ARG A 113 17.32 5.27 0.19
N MET A 114 16.78 4.06 0.37
CA MET A 114 15.42 3.73 -0.03
C MET A 114 14.52 3.66 1.20
N TRP A 115 13.31 4.19 1.07
CA TRP A 115 12.22 3.95 2.01
C TRP A 115 11.38 2.81 1.43
N ALA A 116 11.53 1.61 1.95
CA ALA A 116 10.82 0.43 1.48
C ALA A 116 9.33 0.49 1.84
N SER A 117 8.48 0.03 0.94
CA SER A 117 7.10 -0.31 1.33
C SER A 117 7.13 -1.45 2.32
N ASN A 118 6.39 -1.33 3.41
CA ASN A 118 6.40 -2.26 4.51
C ASN A 118 5.08 -3.03 4.62
N LEU A 119 5.08 -4.29 4.20
CA LEU A 119 3.97 -5.23 4.31
C LEU A 119 4.30 -6.37 5.30
N SER A 120 5.26 -6.15 6.22
CA SER A 120 5.67 -7.20 7.14
C SER A 120 4.51 -7.62 8.04
N SER A 121 4.35 -8.94 8.19
CA SER A 121 3.26 -9.57 8.94
C SER A 121 1.86 -9.17 8.45
N ALA A 122 1.70 -8.64 7.25
CA ALA A 122 0.39 -8.40 6.64
C ALA A 122 -0.25 -9.74 6.24
N VAL A 123 -1.57 -9.79 6.28
CA VAL A 123 -2.36 -10.94 5.80
C VAL A 123 -2.89 -10.59 4.42
N LEU A 124 -2.38 -11.28 3.38
CA LEU A 124 -2.80 -11.11 1.98
C LEU A 124 -3.53 -12.36 1.45
N ARG A 125 -3.99 -13.24 2.31
CA ARG A 125 -4.58 -14.53 1.94
C ARG A 125 -5.68 -14.38 0.88
N GLY A 126 -5.51 -15.08 -0.25
CA GLY A 126 -6.47 -15.04 -1.35
C GLY A 126 -6.53 -13.71 -2.10
N ALA A 127 -5.63 -12.77 -1.83
CA ALA A 127 -5.57 -11.50 -2.55
C ALA A 127 -5.11 -11.70 -4.00
N THR A 128 -5.54 -10.80 -4.88
CA THR A 128 -5.10 -10.72 -6.27
C THR A 128 -3.97 -9.68 -6.38
N LEU A 129 -2.77 -10.14 -6.77
CA LEU A 129 -1.57 -9.30 -6.96
C LEU A 129 -1.06 -9.38 -8.41
N VAL A 130 -1.96 -9.59 -9.36
CA VAL A 130 -1.60 -9.70 -10.78
C VAL A 130 -0.89 -8.43 -11.26
N ARG A 131 0.31 -8.57 -11.84
CA ARG A 131 1.18 -7.47 -12.29
C ARG A 131 1.50 -6.40 -11.23
N THR A 132 1.31 -6.73 -9.95
CA THR A 132 1.69 -5.83 -8.85
C THR A 132 3.21 -5.67 -8.81
N ARG A 133 3.70 -4.45 -8.61
CA ARG A 133 5.12 -4.15 -8.45
C ARG A 133 5.48 -3.92 -6.99
N LEU A 134 6.25 -4.84 -6.42
CA LEU A 134 6.68 -4.84 -5.01
C LEU A 134 8.22 -4.91 -4.88
N ASN A 135 8.93 -4.33 -5.84
CA ASN A 135 10.39 -4.32 -5.83
C ASN A 135 10.95 -3.66 -4.57
N GLY A 136 11.86 -4.34 -3.89
CA GLY A 136 12.50 -3.84 -2.68
C GLY A 136 11.55 -3.67 -1.49
N SER A 137 10.34 -4.22 -1.54
CA SER A 137 9.38 -4.15 -0.43
C SER A 137 9.73 -5.15 0.68
N ASN A 138 9.27 -4.87 1.89
CA ASN A 138 9.39 -5.79 3.02
C ASN A 138 8.10 -6.59 3.20
N LEU A 139 8.13 -7.86 2.83
CA LEU A 139 7.06 -8.86 3.00
C LEU A 139 7.40 -9.92 4.05
N ALA A 140 8.38 -9.64 4.91
CA ALA A 140 8.78 -10.60 5.94
C ALA A 140 7.59 -11.02 6.80
N GLN A 141 7.42 -12.34 6.98
CA GLN A 141 6.32 -12.95 7.74
C GLN A 141 4.91 -12.63 7.20
N ALA A 142 4.76 -12.11 5.98
CA ALA A 142 3.46 -11.91 5.36
C ALA A 142 2.79 -13.25 5.00
N ASP A 143 1.47 -13.32 5.11
CA ASP A 143 0.69 -14.48 4.65
C ASP A 143 0.17 -14.20 3.24
N LEU A 144 0.85 -14.75 2.24
CA LEU A 144 0.52 -14.70 0.82
C LEU A 144 -0.15 -16.01 0.35
N SER A 145 -0.69 -16.81 1.27
CA SER A 145 -1.28 -18.09 0.90
C SER A 145 -2.48 -17.91 -0.03
N ASN A 146 -2.54 -18.76 -1.05
CA ASN A 146 -3.59 -18.75 -2.08
C ASN A 146 -3.72 -17.41 -2.85
N CYS A 147 -2.69 -16.56 -2.84
CA CYS A 147 -2.66 -15.34 -3.67
C CYS A 147 -2.51 -15.68 -5.16
N ASP A 148 -3.04 -14.80 -6.00
CA ASP A 148 -2.65 -14.76 -7.41
C ASP A 148 -1.56 -13.71 -7.63
N LEU A 149 -0.33 -14.16 -7.84
CA LEU A 149 0.86 -13.35 -8.08
C LEU A 149 1.27 -13.34 -9.56
N THR A 150 0.37 -13.73 -10.47
CA THR A 150 0.68 -13.82 -11.91
C THR A 150 1.34 -12.51 -12.39
N GLU A 151 2.52 -12.64 -13.03
CA GLU A 151 3.31 -11.51 -13.54
C GLU A 151 3.75 -10.46 -12.49
N ALA A 152 3.60 -10.73 -11.20
CA ALA A 152 4.07 -9.81 -10.16
C ALA A 152 5.60 -9.65 -10.18
N VAL A 153 6.08 -8.47 -9.78
CA VAL A 153 7.52 -8.16 -9.71
C VAL A 153 7.94 -8.01 -8.25
N LEU A 154 8.75 -8.95 -7.78
CA LEU A 154 9.24 -9.07 -6.39
C LEU A 154 10.78 -8.97 -6.32
N ILE A 155 11.42 -8.33 -7.29
CA ILE A 155 12.88 -8.18 -7.32
C ILE A 155 13.34 -7.44 -6.06
N ASP A 156 14.34 -8.00 -5.36
CA ASP A 156 14.87 -7.47 -4.08
C ASP A 156 13.82 -7.36 -2.95
N ALA A 157 12.65 -7.98 -3.09
CA ALA A 157 11.67 -8.02 -2.01
C ALA A 157 12.14 -8.98 -0.89
N ASN A 158 11.95 -8.56 0.35
CA ASN A 158 12.22 -9.42 1.51
C ASN A 158 11.02 -10.33 1.79
N LEU A 159 11.16 -11.61 1.52
CA LEU A 159 10.15 -12.67 1.75
C LEU A 159 10.51 -13.58 2.93
N ASP A 160 11.38 -13.14 3.86
CA ASP A 160 11.79 -13.98 5.00
C ASP A 160 10.57 -14.46 5.80
N LYS A 161 10.41 -15.79 5.90
CA LYS A 161 9.28 -16.45 6.57
C LYS A 161 7.89 -16.08 6.03
N ALA A 162 7.80 -15.53 4.83
CA ALA A 162 6.51 -15.33 4.19
C ALA A 162 5.87 -16.68 3.82
N ASN A 163 4.56 -16.80 4.01
CA ASN A 163 3.79 -17.99 3.62
C ASN A 163 3.29 -17.83 2.18
N LEU A 164 3.72 -18.69 1.27
CA LEU A 164 3.34 -18.73 -0.15
C LEU A 164 2.55 -20.01 -0.49
N ASP A 165 2.02 -20.72 0.48
CA ASP A 165 1.31 -21.97 0.26
C ASP A 165 0.09 -21.76 -0.66
N GLY A 166 0.04 -22.49 -1.77
CA GLY A 166 -1.04 -22.39 -2.75
C GLY A 166 -1.05 -21.11 -3.58
N ALA A 167 -0.04 -20.24 -3.46
CA ALA A 167 0.05 -19.04 -4.27
C ALA A 167 0.35 -19.39 -5.76
N ASN A 168 -0.33 -18.70 -6.67
CA ASN A 168 -0.01 -18.77 -8.09
C ASN A 168 1.19 -17.87 -8.38
N MET A 169 2.30 -18.46 -8.79
CA MET A 169 3.58 -17.79 -9.05
C MET A 169 3.91 -17.73 -10.55
N GLU A 170 2.91 -17.84 -11.43
CA GLU A 170 3.13 -17.82 -12.87
C GLU A 170 3.78 -16.50 -13.31
N SER A 171 4.90 -16.61 -14.03
CA SER A 171 5.67 -15.48 -14.57
C SER A 171 6.11 -14.42 -13.53
N VAL A 172 6.16 -14.76 -12.24
CA VAL A 172 6.67 -13.87 -11.19
C VAL A 172 8.15 -13.57 -11.43
N GLN A 173 8.51 -12.29 -11.41
CA GLN A 173 9.90 -11.83 -11.49
C GLN A 173 10.47 -11.68 -10.06
N ARG A 174 11.50 -12.43 -9.73
CA ARG A 174 12.24 -12.40 -8.45
C ARG A 174 13.70 -12.79 -8.66
N ASN A 175 14.54 -12.45 -7.68
CA ASN A 175 15.95 -12.89 -7.66
C ASN A 175 16.05 -14.40 -7.38
#